data_287aff9969a78427d0bab52ee5d4fd84
#
_entry.id   287aff9969a78427d0bab52ee5d4fd84
#
_cell.length_a   1.000
_cell.length_b   1.000
_cell.length_c   1.000
_cell.angle_alpha   90.00
_cell.angle_beta   90.00
_cell.angle_gamma   90.00
#
_symmetry.space_group_name_H-M   'P 1'
#
loop_
_entity.id
_entity.type
_entity.pdbx_description
1 polymer ?
#
loop_
_entity_poly.entity_id
_entity_poly.type
_entity_poly.pdbx_seq_one_letter_code
_entity_poly.pdbx_strand_id
1 'polypeptide(L)'
;VLFGGAKGYSSNYDIKNDTYIFKIQENTWVKISPVGDIPPPRAAHSACAINEEHLAIFGGAGLAGELVPDDLYILEVSLNKSNCTWYKIPTEGPGPGKRYGHVIIYYEPYLLIFGGNLGNSLTNKVHYALINENNISQPIKWNILKTTDNSPVPPPRIYHACSICKYGGALNMIIVYGGRNEKGSPLNDCWGLRKHRNGTWDWVLAPYDEGYEPHKRFQHTITFFYNFLIVIGGRNTSENKQIPIEIYDTQTSKWVSVAFFNKFRHTTWIVDDSIYTHGGFQLNNTLVAQSDIIKIDLIRLFNSNDILKNKYNELKKSLDEEKKRKEMLSNVQKISPPISPEES
;
A
#
# COMPACT_ATOMS: atom_id res chain seq x y z
N VAL A 1 3.39 12.45 2.39
CA VAL A 1 2.75 12.92 3.64
C VAL A 1 2.87 11.83 4.69
N LEU A 2 3.11 12.20 5.94
CA LEU A 2 3.09 11.37 7.14
C LEU A 2 2.03 11.92 8.10
N PHE A 3 1.20 11.05 8.67
CA PHE A 3 0.22 11.41 9.68
C PHE A 3 0.26 10.43 10.85
N GLY A 4 0.17 10.96 12.06
CA GLY A 4 -0.04 10.17 13.29
C GLY A 4 1.09 9.21 13.62
N GLY A 5 0.72 8.04 14.14
CA GLY A 5 1.65 7.03 14.60
C GLY A 5 1.99 7.15 16.09
N ALA A 6 2.95 6.34 16.52
CA ALA A 6 3.40 6.30 17.90
C ALA A 6 4.86 6.73 18.02
N LYS A 7 5.17 7.53 19.02
CA LYS A 7 6.53 7.96 19.38
C LYS A 7 6.85 7.51 20.80
N GLY A 8 8.12 7.24 21.06
CA GLY A 8 8.60 6.90 22.41
C GLY A 8 9.02 5.44 22.55
N TYR A 9 8.97 4.97 23.79
CA TYR A 9 9.42 3.64 24.17
C TYR A 9 8.26 2.63 24.13
N SER A 10 8.56 1.36 23.93
CA SER A 10 7.55 0.27 23.88
C SER A 10 6.67 0.15 25.13
N SER A 11 7.13 0.67 26.26
CA SER A 11 6.40 0.71 27.53
C SER A 11 5.55 1.99 27.72
N ASN A 12 5.79 3.02 26.92
CA ASN A 12 5.10 4.32 27.05
C ASN A 12 5.08 5.04 25.69
N TYR A 13 4.11 4.68 24.85
CA TYR A 13 3.89 5.36 23.58
C TYR A 13 3.13 6.66 23.75
N ASP A 14 3.60 7.67 23.07
CA ASP A 14 2.88 8.92 22.83
C ASP A 14 2.26 8.85 21.43
N ILE A 15 0.94 8.71 21.37
CA ILE A 15 0.20 8.59 20.11
C ILE A 15 -0.04 9.98 19.54
N LYS A 16 0.28 10.17 18.29
CA LYS A 16 0.27 11.48 17.63
C LYS A 16 -0.84 11.61 16.59
N ASN A 17 -1.16 12.88 16.27
CA ASN A 17 -1.95 13.29 15.12
C ASN A 17 -1.25 14.39 14.30
N ASP A 18 0.05 14.52 14.48
CA ASP A 18 0.86 15.45 13.71
C ASP A 18 0.83 15.08 12.22
N THR A 19 0.87 16.11 11.36
CA THR A 19 0.99 15.97 9.91
C THR A 19 2.33 16.54 9.47
N TYR A 20 3.07 15.77 8.65
CA TYR A 20 4.34 16.17 8.07
C TYR A 20 4.36 15.92 6.57
N ILE A 21 5.07 16.77 5.84
CA ILE A 21 5.41 16.58 4.44
C ILE A 21 6.90 16.35 4.32
N PHE A 22 7.29 15.28 3.64
CA PHE A 22 8.68 15.04 3.30
C PHE A 22 8.99 15.64 1.93
N LYS A 23 9.91 16.58 1.89
CA LYS A 23 10.43 17.19 0.68
C LYS A 23 11.60 16.37 0.17
N ILE A 24 11.37 15.58 -0.87
CA ILE A 24 12.33 14.58 -1.37
C ILE A 24 13.63 15.24 -1.85
N GLN A 25 13.53 16.34 -2.59
CA GLN A 25 14.70 17.06 -3.14
C GLN A 25 15.58 17.67 -2.04
N GLU A 26 14.94 18.18 -0.98
CA GLU A 26 15.61 18.82 0.15
C GLU A 26 16.02 17.81 1.22
N ASN A 27 15.50 16.56 1.15
CA ASN A 27 15.64 15.51 2.16
C ASN A 27 15.25 16.00 3.58
N THR A 28 14.18 16.80 3.67
CA THR A 28 13.72 17.42 4.92
C THR A 28 12.25 17.15 5.20
N TRP A 29 11.92 17.07 6.49
CA TRP A 29 10.54 17.02 6.97
C TRP A 29 10.06 18.43 7.33
N VAL A 30 8.86 18.77 6.88
CA VAL A 30 8.16 20.00 7.25
C VAL A 30 6.90 19.64 8.02
N LYS A 31 6.78 20.10 9.27
CA LYS A 31 5.55 19.97 10.04
C LYS A 31 4.51 20.93 9.47
N ILE A 32 3.32 20.43 9.23
CA ILE A 32 2.17 21.19 8.73
C ILE A 32 1.15 21.35 9.85
N SER A 33 0.47 22.48 9.86
CA SER A 33 -0.66 22.75 10.76
C SER A 33 -1.94 22.74 9.92
N PRO A 34 -2.55 21.55 9.69
CA PRO A 34 -3.77 21.46 8.89
C PRO A 34 -4.94 22.09 9.63
N VAL A 35 -5.97 22.49 8.87
CA VAL A 35 -7.25 23.00 9.36
C VAL A 35 -8.36 21.97 9.12
N GLY A 36 -9.59 22.27 9.58
CA GLY A 36 -10.77 21.43 9.37
C GLY A 36 -10.93 20.33 10.42
N ASP A 37 -11.45 19.19 10.03
CA ASP A 37 -11.79 18.07 10.92
C ASP A 37 -10.56 17.20 11.25
N ILE A 38 -9.65 17.72 12.04
CA ILE A 38 -8.39 17.03 12.34
C ILE A 38 -8.66 15.68 13.04
N PRO A 39 -8.19 14.54 12.49
CA PRO A 39 -8.39 13.24 13.12
C PRO A 39 -7.74 13.18 14.52
N PRO A 40 -8.35 12.50 15.50
CA PRO A 40 -7.73 12.29 16.81
C PRO A 40 -6.45 11.46 16.69
N PRO A 41 -5.53 11.56 17.67
CA PRO A 41 -4.29 10.79 17.70
C PRO A 41 -4.53 9.30 17.51
N ARG A 42 -3.75 8.67 16.62
CA ARG A 42 -3.91 7.25 16.26
C ARG A 42 -2.62 6.60 15.76
N ALA A 43 -2.49 5.33 16.07
CA ALA A 43 -1.46 4.44 15.52
C ALA A 43 -2.10 3.19 14.91
N ALA A 44 -1.36 2.43 14.10
CA ALA A 44 -1.83 1.25 13.40
C ALA A 44 -3.11 1.48 12.56
N HIS A 45 -3.36 2.74 12.19
CA HIS A 45 -4.30 3.12 11.14
C HIS A 45 -3.70 2.76 9.77
N SER A 46 -4.51 2.82 8.74
CA SER A 46 -4.04 2.67 7.37
C SER A 46 -4.34 3.93 6.57
N ALA A 47 -3.49 4.22 5.60
CA ALA A 47 -3.61 5.38 4.72
C ALA A 47 -3.32 4.99 3.27
N CYS A 48 -3.97 5.67 2.33
CA CYS A 48 -3.64 5.58 0.91
C CYS A 48 -3.84 6.93 0.22
N ALA A 49 -3.07 7.19 -0.82
CA ALA A 49 -3.34 8.28 -1.72
C ALA A 49 -4.55 7.94 -2.61
N ILE A 50 -5.45 8.89 -2.80
CA ILE A 50 -6.51 8.84 -3.80
C ILE A 50 -5.98 9.40 -5.12
N ASN A 51 -5.34 10.55 -5.05
CA ASN A 51 -4.66 11.21 -6.15
C ASN A 51 -3.47 12.04 -5.61
N GLU A 52 -2.94 12.96 -6.38
CA GLU A 52 -1.78 13.79 -6.00
C GLU A 52 -2.07 14.73 -4.83
N GLU A 53 -3.34 15.13 -4.64
CA GLU A 53 -3.75 16.12 -3.64
C GLU A 53 -4.51 15.51 -2.45
N HIS A 54 -5.00 14.25 -2.55
CA HIS A 54 -5.89 13.67 -1.55
C HIS A 54 -5.34 12.37 -0.95
N LEU A 55 -5.33 12.31 0.38
CA LEU A 55 -4.91 11.15 1.17
C LEU A 55 -6.07 10.71 2.08
N ALA A 56 -6.49 9.45 1.96
CA ALA A 56 -7.48 8.86 2.87
C ALA A 56 -6.80 8.17 4.05
N ILE A 57 -7.39 8.28 5.24
CA ILE A 57 -7.02 7.50 6.43
C ILE A 57 -8.25 6.88 7.08
N PHE A 58 -8.06 5.70 7.69
CA PHE A 58 -9.13 5.00 8.38
C PHE A 58 -8.59 4.19 9.57
N GLY A 59 -9.41 4.08 10.64
CA GLY A 59 -9.18 3.20 11.76
C GLY A 59 -7.95 3.54 12.61
N GLY A 60 -7.40 2.54 13.27
CA GLY A 60 -6.28 2.65 14.19
C GLY A 60 -6.70 2.48 15.65
N ALA A 61 -5.73 2.65 16.54
CA ALA A 61 -5.89 2.61 17.98
C ALA A 61 -5.33 3.88 18.64
N GLY A 62 -5.98 4.33 19.68
CA GLY A 62 -5.59 5.48 20.51
C GLY A 62 -4.67 5.10 21.66
N LEU A 63 -4.60 5.96 22.68
CA LEU A 63 -3.56 5.98 23.70
C LEU A 63 -3.55 4.73 24.59
N ALA A 64 -4.71 4.23 24.99
CA ALA A 64 -4.83 3.03 25.83
C ALA A 64 -5.05 1.74 25.03
N GLY A 65 -4.82 1.79 23.70
CA GLY A 65 -5.08 0.68 22.81
C GLY A 65 -6.55 0.54 22.42
N GLU A 66 -7.42 1.48 22.84
CA GLU A 66 -8.80 1.54 22.40
C GLU A 66 -8.90 1.78 20.91
N LEU A 67 -9.90 1.17 20.28
CA LEU A 67 -10.15 1.41 18.85
C LEU A 67 -10.70 2.83 18.66
N VAL A 68 -10.07 3.59 17.78
CA VAL A 68 -10.62 4.88 17.38
C VAL A 68 -11.94 4.71 16.63
N PRO A 69 -12.80 5.74 16.58
CA PRO A 69 -14.01 5.73 15.77
C PRO A 69 -13.74 5.33 14.31
N ASP A 70 -14.71 4.69 13.69
CA ASP A 70 -14.66 4.20 12.29
C ASP A 70 -14.98 5.29 11.25
N ASP A 71 -14.57 6.50 11.56
CA ASP A 71 -14.68 7.64 10.67
C ASP A 71 -13.62 7.56 9.56
N LEU A 72 -14.04 7.87 8.34
CA LEU A 72 -13.13 8.12 7.22
C LEU A 72 -12.73 9.59 7.21
N TYR A 73 -11.44 9.84 7.12
CA TYR A 73 -10.91 11.18 6.94
C TYR A 73 -10.14 11.28 5.63
N ILE A 74 -10.27 12.41 4.95
CA ILE A 74 -9.48 12.74 3.77
C ILE A 74 -8.72 14.04 4.04
N LEU A 75 -7.42 14.00 3.81
CA LEU A 75 -6.55 15.17 3.81
C LEU A 75 -6.43 15.68 2.38
N GLU A 76 -6.80 16.93 2.17
CA GLU A 76 -6.45 17.68 0.97
C GLU A 76 -5.13 18.43 1.20
N VAL A 77 -4.18 18.21 0.30
CA VAL A 77 -2.85 18.83 0.30
C VAL A 77 -2.76 19.81 -0.84
N SER A 78 -2.91 21.09 -0.59
CA SER A 78 -2.70 22.10 -1.61
C SER A 78 -1.20 22.40 -1.78
N LEU A 79 -0.60 21.84 -2.80
CA LEU A 79 0.84 21.99 -3.09
C LEU A 79 1.27 23.45 -3.30
N ASN A 80 0.34 24.30 -3.79
CA ASN A 80 0.62 25.71 -4.11
C ASN A 80 0.40 26.67 -2.93
N LYS A 81 -0.30 26.26 -1.86
CA LYS A 81 -0.73 27.17 -0.77
C LYS A 81 -0.15 26.83 0.59
N SER A 82 0.65 25.77 0.72
CA SER A 82 1.13 25.24 2.01
C SER A 82 0.01 24.95 3.03
N ASN A 83 -1.23 24.87 2.54
CA ASN A 83 -2.41 24.62 3.34
C ASN A 83 -2.85 23.17 3.16
N CYS A 84 -3.14 22.52 4.25
CA CYS A 84 -3.75 21.19 4.25
C CYS A 84 -5.06 21.26 5.03
N THR A 85 -6.09 20.63 4.50
CA THR A 85 -7.42 20.61 5.13
C THR A 85 -7.87 19.17 5.35
N TRP A 86 -8.27 18.85 6.57
CA TRP A 86 -8.90 17.58 6.88
C TRP A 86 -10.40 17.65 6.74
N TYR A 87 -10.97 16.67 6.11
CA TYR A 87 -12.41 16.46 5.99
C TYR A 87 -12.78 15.14 6.64
N LYS A 88 -13.73 15.18 7.57
CA LYS A 88 -14.42 13.99 8.05
C LYS A 88 -15.54 13.68 7.08
N ILE A 89 -15.48 12.52 6.42
CA ILE A 89 -16.41 12.16 5.36
C ILE A 89 -17.67 11.53 5.97
N PRO A 90 -18.86 12.08 5.69
CA PRO A 90 -20.11 11.44 6.10
C PRO A 90 -20.25 10.07 5.45
N THR A 91 -20.57 9.05 6.25
CA THR A 91 -20.65 7.66 5.78
C THR A 91 -22.01 7.04 6.08
N GLU A 92 -22.50 6.22 5.15
CA GLU A 92 -23.75 5.49 5.24
C GLU A 92 -23.51 3.98 5.03
N GLY A 93 -24.51 3.17 5.42
CA GLY A 93 -24.50 1.73 5.20
C GLY A 93 -23.66 0.95 6.23
N PRO A 94 -23.47 -0.37 5.99
CA PRO A 94 -22.71 -1.24 6.88
C PRO A 94 -21.22 -0.94 6.75
N GLY A 95 -20.74 0.02 7.53
CA GLY A 95 -19.35 0.46 7.57
C GLY A 95 -18.36 -0.64 7.94
N PRO A 96 -17.08 -0.39 7.72
CA PRO A 96 -16.02 -1.35 8.06
C PRO A 96 -15.91 -1.64 9.55
N GLY A 97 -16.45 -0.76 10.41
CA GLY A 97 -16.35 -0.82 11.87
C GLY A 97 -14.97 -0.43 12.38
N LYS A 98 -14.90 -0.11 13.65
CA LYS A 98 -13.65 0.23 14.34
C LYS A 98 -12.64 -0.90 14.20
N ARG A 99 -11.43 -0.59 13.75
CA ARG A 99 -10.39 -1.62 13.51
C ARG A 99 -8.97 -1.02 13.46
N TYR A 100 -7.99 -1.88 13.67
CA TYR A 100 -6.58 -1.53 13.48
C TYR A 100 -5.82 -2.64 12.75
N GLY A 101 -4.66 -2.32 12.19
CA GLY A 101 -3.81 -3.26 11.47
C GLY A 101 -4.43 -3.85 10.21
N HIS A 102 -5.44 -3.19 9.66
CA HIS A 102 -6.04 -3.42 8.35
C HIS A 102 -5.25 -2.68 7.27
N VAL A 103 -5.66 -2.85 6.03
CA VAL A 103 -5.19 -2.06 4.91
C VAL A 103 -6.34 -1.28 4.29
N ILE A 104 -6.04 -0.07 3.82
CA ILE A 104 -6.90 0.75 2.97
C ILE A 104 -6.19 0.96 1.64
N ILE A 105 -6.91 0.89 0.54
CA ILE A 105 -6.35 1.08 -0.79
C ILE A 105 -7.37 1.72 -1.72
N TYR A 106 -6.89 2.64 -2.56
CA TYR A 106 -7.69 3.25 -3.60
C TYR A 106 -7.48 2.50 -4.91
N TYR A 107 -8.55 1.89 -5.41
CA TYR A 107 -8.64 1.21 -6.69
C TYR A 107 -9.76 1.88 -7.48
N GLU A 108 -9.41 2.85 -8.26
CA GLU A 108 -10.32 3.78 -8.93
C GLU A 108 -11.57 3.10 -9.55
N PRO A 109 -12.77 3.60 -9.22
CA PRO A 109 -13.09 4.69 -8.29
C PRO A 109 -13.42 4.20 -6.85
N TYR A 110 -12.92 3.05 -6.45
CA TYR A 110 -13.28 2.39 -5.19
C TYR A 110 -12.20 2.61 -4.12
N LEU A 111 -12.64 3.00 -2.94
CA LEU A 111 -11.83 2.91 -1.72
C LEU A 111 -12.17 1.58 -1.05
N LEU A 112 -11.18 0.71 -0.88
CA LEU A 112 -11.35 -0.61 -0.28
C LEU A 112 -10.63 -0.71 1.07
N ILE A 113 -11.25 -1.42 2.02
CA ILE A 113 -10.69 -1.75 3.32
C ILE A 113 -10.74 -3.27 3.51
N PHE A 114 -9.61 -3.88 3.84
CA PHE A 114 -9.50 -5.31 4.04
C PHE A 114 -8.83 -5.68 5.36
N GLY A 115 -9.37 -6.68 6.04
CA GLY A 115 -8.78 -7.30 7.21
C GLY A 115 -8.76 -6.41 8.46
N GLY A 116 -7.82 -6.72 9.36
CA GLY A 116 -7.63 -6.03 10.63
C GLY A 116 -8.34 -6.69 11.81
N ASN A 117 -8.12 -6.13 13.00
CA ASN A 117 -8.72 -6.55 14.25
C ASN A 117 -9.85 -5.61 14.64
N LEU A 118 -11.03 -6.17 14.91
CA LEU A 118 -12.25 -5.46 15.30
C LEU A 118 -12.37 -5.25 16.85
N GLY A 119 -11.30 -5.57 17.57
CA GLY A 119 -11.23 -5.57 19.02
C GLY A 119 -11.19 -6.98 19.61
N ASN A 120 -12.10 -7.84 19.23
CA ASN A 120 -12.24 -9.20 19.75
C ASN A 120 -12.01 -10.31 18.71
N SER A 121 -11.95 -9.97 17.43
CA SER A 121 -11.77 -10.93 16.33
C SER A 121 -11.07 -10.29 15.14
N LEU A 122 -10.41 -11.11 14.34
CA LEU A 122 -9.90 -10.71 13.04
C LEU A 122 -10.99 -10.85 11.98
N THR A 123 -10.82 -10.14 10.87
CA THR A 123 -11.75 -10.21 9.74
C THR A 123 -11.01 -10.42 8.43
N ASN A 124 -11.69 -11.03 7.45
CA ASN A 124 -11.27 -11.11 6.05
C ASN A 124 -12.29 -10.45 5.10
N LYS A 125 -13.24 -9.70 5.65
CA LYS A 125 -14.20 -8.97 4.82
C LYS A 125 -13.52 -7.82 4.11
N VAL A 126 -13.92 -7.62 2.86
CA VAL A 126 -13.57 -6.44 2.06
C VAL A 126 -14.78 -5.51 2.08
N HIS A 127 -14.57 -4.29 2.56
CA HIS A 127 -15.55 -3.21 2.45
C HIS A 127 -15.09 -2.26 1.34
N TYR A 128 -16.03 -1.69 0.62
CA TYR A 128 -15.73 -0.70 -0.40
C TYR A 128 -16.75 0.43 -0.41
N ALA A 129 -16.30 1.59 -0.85
CA ALA A 129 -17.14 2.74 -1.17
C ALA A 129 -16.65 3.39 -2.44
N LEU A 130 -17.56 4.04 -3.17
CA LEU A 130 -17.23 4.87 -4.33
C LEU A 130 -16.75 6.24 -3.85
N ILE A 131 -15.64 6.71 -4.38
CA ILE A 131 -15.10 8.04 -4.14
C ILE A 131 -15.25 8.88 -5.40
N ASN A 132 -15.79 10.07 -5.25
CA ASN A 132 -15.79 11.07 -6.30
C ASN A 132 -14.57 11.99 -6.11
N GLU A 133 -13.55 11.81 -6.92
CA GLU A 133 -12.31 12.60 -6.84
C GLU A 133 -12.51 14.11 -7.06
N ASN A 134 -13.55 14.48 -7.82
CA ASN A 134 -13.87 15.88 -8.07
C ASN A 134 -14.67 16.52 -6.92
N ASN A 135 -15.19 15.73 -5.99
CA ASN A 135 -15.90 16.20 -4.82
C ASN A 135 -15.76 15.20 -3.67
N ILE A 136 -14.60 15.22 -3.04
CA ILE A 136 -14.20 14.27 -1.99
C ILE A 136 -14.99 14.40 -0.69
N SER A 137 -15.66 15.54 -0.45
CA SER A 137 -16.44 15.80 0.77
C SER A 137 -17.87 15.24 0.71
N GLN A 138 -18.28 14.67 -0.44
CA GLN A 138 -19.59 14.04 -0.55
C GLN A 138 -19.73 12.84 0.38
N PRO A 139 -20.96 12.63 0.92
CA PRO A 139 -21.26 11.40 1.66
C PRO A 139 -20.98 10.16 0.81
N ILE A 140 -20.38 9.15 1.42
CA ILE A 140 -20.13 7.87 0.79
C ILE A 140 -20.95 6.77 1.43
N LYS A 141 -21.25 5.72 0.65
CA LYS A 141 -21.95 4.54 1.13
C LYS A 141 -21.02 3.34 1.14
N TRP A 142 -20.81 2.77 2.33
CA TRP A 142 -20.07 1.54 2.48
C TRP A 142 -20.89 0.34 2.02
N ASN A 143 -20.24 -0.60 1.38
CA ASN A 143 -20.76 -1.88 0.95
C ASN A 143 -19.77 -2.99 1.27
N ILE A 144 -20.27 -4.22 1.41
CA ILE A 144 -19.42 -5.40 1.53
C ILE A 144 -19.23 -5.98 0.13
N LEU A 145 -17.97 -6.16 -0.26
CA LEU A 145 -17.62 -6.75 -1.54
C LEU A 145 -17.91 -8.25 -1.49
N LYS A 146 -18.71 -8.72 -2.42
CA LYS A 146 -18.98 -10.15 -2.63
C LYS A 146 -18.09 -10.65 -3.75
N THR A 147 -17.37 -11.72 -3.48
CA THR A 147 -16.61 -12.45 -4.51
C THR A 147 -17.50 -13.50 -5.17
N THR A 148 -17.08 -14.01 -6.31
CA THR A 148 -17.78 -15.10 -7.02
C THR A 148 -17.90 -16.33 -6.13
N ASP A 149 -18.99 -17.06 -6.29
CA ASP A 149 -19.20 -18.32 -5.60
C ASP A 149 -18.05 -19.28 -5.88
N ASN A 150 -17.63 -20.03 -4.86
CA ASN A 150 -16.49 -20.95 -4.89
C ASN A 150 -15.10 -20.27 -5.06
N SER A 151 -14.99 -18.94 -5.03
CA SER A 151 -13.70 -18.30 -4.95
C SER A 151 -13.04 -18.60 -3.61
N PRO A 152 -11.79 -19.09 -3.57
CA PRO A 152 -11.06 -19.18 -2.32
C PRO A 152 -10.94 -17.78 -1.72
N VAL A 153 -10.90 -17.68 -0.41
CA VAL A 153 -10.73 -16.39 0.26
C VAL A 153 -9.56 -16.45 1.25
N PRO A 154 -8.78 -15.37 1.37
CA PRO A 154 -7.71 -15.32 2.36
C PRO A 154 -8.29 -15.44 3.78
N PRO A 155 -7.60 -16.13 4.70
CA PRO A 155 -8.04 -16.19 6.10
C PRO A 155 -8.02 -14.81 6.76
N PRO A 156 -8.83 -14.62 7.83
CA PRO A 156 -8.78 -13.39 8.64
C PRO A 156 -7.36 -13.08 9.09
N ARG A 157 -6.96 -11.81 8.98
CA ARG A 157 -5.58 -11.42 9.22
C ARG A 157 -5.41 -9.97 9.67
N ILE A 158 -4.31 -9.71 10.37
CA ILE A 158 -3.89 -8.38 10.84
C ILE A 158 -2.43 -8.12 10.46
N TYR A 159 -2.06 -6.86 10.28
CA TYR A 159 -0.69 -6.42 9.98
C TYR A 159 -0.10 -7.02 8.69
N HIS A 160 -0.96 -7.36 7.77
CA HIS A 160 -0.60 -7.65 6.37
C HIS A 160 -0.34 -6.34 5.63
N ALA A 161 0.22 -6.44 4.45
CA ALA A 161 0.41 -5.30 3.56
C ALA A 161 -0.34 -5.52 2.25
N CYS A 162 -0.68 -4.42 1.55
CA CYS A 162 -1.27 -4.47 0.21
C CYS A 162 -0.65 -3.46 -0.74
N SER A 163 -0.74 -3.76 -2.04
CA SER A 163 -0.35 -2.86 -3.12
C SER A 163 -1.08 -3.24 -4.41
N ILE A 164 -1.22 -2.31 -5.35
CA ILE A 164 -1.81 -2.58 -6.66
C ILE A 164 -0.70 -2.82 -7.67
N CYS A 165 -0.78 -3.92 -8.39
CA CYS A 165 0.07 -4.19 -9.53
C CYS A 165 -0.37 -3.33 -10.73
N LYS A 166 0.52 -2.48 -11.22
CA LYS A 166 0.24 -1.57 -12.34
C LYS A 166 0.88 -2.03 -13.65
N TYR A 167 1.49 -3.23 -13.67
CA TYR A 167 2.21 -3.73 -14.84
C TYR A 167 2.18 -5.26 -14.97
N GLY A 168 2.22 -5.77 -16.20
CA GLY A 168 2.39 -7.19 -16.47
C GLY A 168 1.14 -8.06 -16.24
N GLY A 169 1.35 -9.34 -15.98
CA GLY A 169 0.28 -10.35 -15.89
C GLY A 169 -0.69 -10.20 -14.73
N ALA A 170 -0.26 -9.54 -13.65
CA ALA A 170 -1.10 -9.21 -12.49
C ALA A 170 -1.65 -7.76 -12.55
N LEU A 171 -1.64 -7.14 -13.74
CA LEU A 171 -2.12 -5.77 -13.94
C LEU A 171 -3.51 -5.56 -13.32
N ASN A 172 -3.64 -4.50 -12.51
CA ASN A 172 -4.84 -4.13 -11.78
C ASN A 172 -5.31 -5.12 -10.72
N MET A 173 -4.48 -6.07 -10.29
CA MET A 173 -4.76 -6.84 -9.10
C MET A 173 -4.33 -6.09 -7.85
N ILE A 174 -5.17 -6.15 -6.81
CA ILE A 174 -4.81 -5.73 -5.45
C ILE A 174 -4.14 -6.92 -4.80
N ILE A 175 -2.85 -6.80 -4.53
CA ILE A 175 -2.07 -7.88 -3.91
C ILE A 175 -2.03 -7.67 -2.39
N VAL A 176 -2.29 -8.74 -1.66
CA VAL A 176 -2.20 -8.83 -0.19
C VAL A 176 -1.16 -9.89 0.15
N TYR A 177 -0.22 -9.55 1.01
CA TYR A 177 0.83 -10.49 1.44
C TYR A 177 0.93 -10.56 2.96
N GLY A 178 1.11 -11.79 3.48
CA GLY A 178 1.49 -12.05 4.86
C GLY A 178 0.49 -11.56 5.91
N GLY A 179 1.01 -11.06 7.02
CA GLY A 179 0.22 -10.71 8.19
C GLY A 179 0.25 -11.79 9.26
N ARG A 180 -0.68 -11.75 10.19
CA ARG A 180 -0.80 -12.69 11.30
C ARG A 180 -2.25 -13.15 11.42
N ASN A 181 -2.49 -14.45 11.60
CA ASN A 181 -3.81 -15.03 11.77
C ASN A 181 -4.32 -14.93 13.22
N GLU A 182 -5.52 -15.44 13.50
CA GLU A 182 -6.14 -15.43 14.82
C GLU A 182 -5.35 -16.18 15.88
N LYS A 183 -4.61 -17.22 15.50
CA LYS A 183 -3.72 -17.98 16.40
C LYS A 183 -2.41 -17.24 16.70
N GLY A 184 -2.21 -16.04 16.13
CA GLY A 184 -0.99 -15.27 16.28
C GLY A 184 0.16 -15.72 15.36
N SER A 185 -0.06 -16.69 14.49
CA SER A 185 0.96 -17.21 13.57
C SER A 185 1.17 -16.27 12.39
N PRO A 186 2.41 -15.97 12.02
CA PRO A 186 2.71 -15.19 10.82
C PRO A 186 2.41 -15.98 9.55
N LEU A 187 2.05 -15.26 8.51
CA LEU A 187 1.65 -15.78 7.20
C LEU A 187 2.68 -15.41 6.14
N ASN A 188 2.74 -16.19 5.06
CA ASN A 188 3.54 -15.95 3.86
C ASN A 188 2.76 -16.12 2.56
N ASP A 189 1.46 -16.32 2.67
CA ASP A 189 0.58 -16.42 1.51
C ASP A 189 0.44 -15.07 0.81
N CYS A 190 0.41 -15.12 -0.51
CA CYS A 190 0.24 -13.98 -1.39
C CYS A 190 -1.08 -14.13 -2.15
N TRP A 191 -1.98 -13.18 -1.99
CA TRP A 191 -3.30 -13.20 -2.57
C TRP A 191 -3.51 -12.02 -3.52
N GLY A 192 -4.15 -12.27 -4.65
CA GLY A 192 -4.60 -11.24 -5.58
C GLY A 192 -6.12 -11.11 -5.55
N LEU A 193 -6.64 -9.91 -5.27
CA LEU A 193 -8.04 -9.58 -5.49
C LEU A 193 -8.18 -8.97 -6.89
N ARG A 194 -8.96 -9.62 -7.73
CA ARG A 194 -9.11 -9.30 -9.15
C ARG A 194 -10.54 -8.86 -9.47
N LYS A 195 -10.67 -7.75 -10.22
CA LYS A 195 -11.94 -7.31 -10.81
C LYS A 195 -12.03 -7.77 -12.26
N HIS A 196 -13.10 -8.47 -12.60
CA HIS A 196 -13.36 -8.90 -13.97
C HIS A 196 -14.10 -7.82 -14.78
N ARG A 197 -14.03 -7.93 -16.09
CA ARG A 197 -14.73 -6.98 -17.01
C ARG A 197 -16.25 -6.94 -16.83
N ASN A 198 -16.85 -8.05 -16.38
CA ASN A 198 -18.28 -8.12 -16.06
C ASN A 198 -18.64 -7.53 -14.68
N GLY A 199 -17.65 -6.95 -13.97
CA GLY A 199 -17.86 -6.32 -12.67
C GLY A 199 -17.76 -7.26 -11.46
N THR A 200 -17.62 -8.56 -11.66
CA THR A 200 -17.43 -9.53 -10.56
C THR A 200 -16.00 -9.47 -10.01
N TRP A 201 -15.82 -9.96 -8.78
CA TRP A 201 -14.54 -10.02 -8.10
C TRP A 201 -14.24 -11.44 -7.64
N ASP A 202 -12.98 -11.81 -7.65
CA ASP A 202 -12.50 -13.07 -7.07
C ASP A 202 -11.14 -12.90 -6.40
N TRP A 203 -10.83 -13.83 -5.50
CA TRP A 203 -9.51 -13.97 -4.93
C TRP A 203 -8.74 -15.08 -5.63
N VAL A 204 -7.47 -14.84 -5.85
CA VAL A 204 -6.53 -15.82 -6.44
C VAL A 204 -5.34 -15.95 -5.50
N LEU A 205 -5.01 -17.18 -5.11
CA LEU A 205 -3.77 -17.46 -4.41
C LEU A 205 -2.62 -17.42 -5.43
N ALA A 206 -1.63 -16.57 -5.19
CA ALA A 206 -0.47 -16.49 -6.07
C ALA A 206 0.34 -17.79 -5.99
N PRO A 207 0.68 -18.40 -7.12
CA PRO A 207 1.55 -19.56 -7.14
C PRO A 207 2.98 -19.16 -6.72
N TYR A 208 3.73 -20.11 -6.21
CA TYR A 208 5.18 -20.00 -6.01
C TYR A 208 5.85 -21.30 -6.38
N ASP A 209 7.12 -21.20 -6.73
CA ASP A 209 7.92 -22.36 -7.19
C ASP A 209 8.18 -23.32 -6.01
N GLU A 210 8.11 -24.62 -6.23
CA GLU A 210 8.32 -25.63 -5.20
C GLU A 210 9.71 -25.56 -4.52
N GLY A 211 10.65 -24.83 -5.12
CA GLY A 211 12.02 -24.68 -4.60
C GLY A 211 12.22 -23.54 -3.59
N TYR A 212 11.24 -22.64 -3.41
CA TYR A 212 11.40 -21.49 -2.51
C TYR A 212 10.09 -21.09 -1.83
N GLU A 213 10.05 -21.24 -0.50
CA GLU A 213 8.97 -20.75 0.34
C GLU A 213 9.31 -19.35 0.87
N PRO A 214 8.52 -18.29 0.55
CA PRO A 214 8.79 -16.96 1.06
C PRO A 214 8.62 -16.90 2.59
N HIS A 215 9.33 -15.97 3.23
CA HIS A 215 9.36 -15.88 4.69
C HIS A 215 8.03 -15.39 5.26
N LYS A 216 7.51 -16.14 6.23
CA LYS A 216 6.35 -15.72 7.04
C LYS A 216 6.67 -14.44 7.78
N ARG A 217 5.82 -13.43 7.62
CA ARG A 217 6.04 -12.11 8.24
C ARG A 217 4.78 -11.28 8.43
N PHE A 218 4.84 -10.35 9.39
CA PHE A 218 3.83 -9.34 9.62
C PHE A 218 4.50 -7.99 9.97
N GLN A 219 3.73 -6.88 9.87
CA GLN A 219 4.26 -5.52 10.07
C GLN A 219 5.40 -5.16 9.11
N HIS A 220 5.37 -5.73 7.94
CA HIS A 220 6.19 -5.42 6.77
C HIS A 220 5.44 -4.46 5.84
N THR A 221 6.12 -4.04 4.79
CA THR A 221 5.51 -3.28 3.70
C THR A 221 5.71 -4.01 2.38
N ILE A 222 4.82 -3.75 1.43
CA ILE A 222 4.98 -4.20 0.04
C ILE A 222 4.79 -3.03 -0.90
N THR A 223 5.50 -3.06 -2.01
CA THR A 223 5.35 -2.11 -3.12
C THR A 223 5.64 -2.81 -4.43
N PHE A 224 5.14 -2.25 -5.53
CA PHE A 224 5.49 -2.72 -6.86
C PHE A 224 6.52 -1.82 -7.51
N PHE A 225 7.47 -2.47 -8.17
CA PHE A 225 8.34 -1.87 -9.17
C PHE A 225 8.08 -2.62 -10.48
N TYR A 226 7.29 -2.02 -11.36
CA TYR A 226 6.70 -2.67 -12.54
C TYR A 226 5.92 -3.94 -12.17
N ASN A 227 6.34 -5.13 -12.66
CA ASN A 227 5.76 -6.44 -12.37
C ASN A 227 6.38 -7.14 -11.14
N PHE A 228 7.34 -6.51 -10.48
CA PHE A 228 8.02 -7.06 -9.32
C PHE A 228 7.38 -6.55 -8.02
N LEU A 229 6.80 -7.46 -7.25
CA LEU A 229 6.35 -7.18 -5.89
C LEU A 229 7.55 -7.24 -4.95
N ILE A 230 7.86 -6.14 -4.28
CA ILE A 230 8.96 -6.04 -3.33
C ILE A 230 8.41 -6.05 -1.91
N VAL A 231 8.85 -7.02 -1.10
CA VAL A 231 8.45 -7.20 0.30
C VAL A 231 9.62 -6.80 1.19
N ILE A 232 9.39 -5.80 2.06
CA ILE A 232 10.46 -5.19 2.85
C ILE A 232 10.17 -5.30 4.33
N GLY A 233 11.13 -5.82 5.10
CA GLY A 233 11.11 -5.87 6.55
C GLY A 233 10.00 -6.74 7.14
N GLY A 234 9.47 -6.29 8.26
CA GLY A 234 8.56 -7.10 9.07
C GLY A 234 9.29 -7.98 10.08
N ARG A 235 8.54 -8.79 10.78
CA ARG A 235 9.07 -9.74 11.76
C ARG A 235 8.34 -11.06 11.72
N ASN A 236 9.02 -12.10 12.20
CA ASN A 236 8.47 -13.40 12.56
C ASN A 236 8.34 -13.49 14.10
N THR A 237 7.66 -14.47 14.64
CA THR A 237 7.06 -14.43 15.99
C THR A 237 8.03 -14.44 17.17
N SER A 238 9.20 -14.99 17.15
CA SER A 238 9.96 -15.16 18.37
C SER A 238 11.47 -14.99 18.25
N GLU A 239 11.98 -15.04 17.08
CA GLU A 239 13.39 -14.85 16.86
C GLU A 239 13.57 -13.49 16.19
N ASN A 240 14.26 -12.57 16.87
CA ASN A 240 14.66 -11.28 16.31
C ASN A 240 15.64 -11.43 15.13
N LYS A 241 15.40 -12.44 14.29
CA LYS A 241 16.20 -12.70 13.10
C LYS A 241 15.79 -11.72 12.00
N GLN A 242 16.75 -11.18 11.34
CA GLN A 242 16.56 -10.37 10.15
C GLN A 242 15.93 -11.23 9.05
N ILE A 243 14.94 -10.65 8.40
CA ILE A 243 14.25 -11.27 7.27
C ILE A 243 14.75 -10.59 5.99
N PRO A 244 15.05 -11.34 4.92
CA PRO A 244 15.50 -10.73 3.68
C PRO A 244 14.39 -9.90 3.04
N ILE A 245 14.77 -8.93 2.24
CA ILE A 245 13.91 -8.36 1.22
C ILE A 245 13.64 -9.46 0.21
N GLU A 246 12.37 -9.69 -0.09
CA GLU A 246 11.96 -10.69 -1.07
C GLU A 246 11.26 -10.02 -2.24
N ILE A 247 11.53 -10.51 -3.43
CA ILE A 247 10.98 -9.99 -4.67
C ILE A 247 10.25 -11.13 -5.37
N TYR A 248 8.95 -10.91 -5.66
CA TYR A 248 8.13 -11.82 -6.44
C TYR A 248 7.93 -11.27 -7.85
N ASP A 249 8.33 -12.04 -8.84
CA ASP A 249 8.07 -11.74 -10.23
C ASP A 249 6.71 -12.30 -10.65
N THR A 250 5.75 -11.44 -10.90
CA THR A 250 4.38 -11.82 -11.26
C THR A 250 4.25 -12.47 -12.64
N GLN A 251 5.26 -12.38 -13.50
CA GLN A 251 5.27 -13.01 -14.82
C GLN A 251 5.70 -14.47 -14.75
N THR A 252 6.67 -14.78 -13.89
CA THR A 252 7.24 -16.12 -13.80
C THR A 252 6.83 -16.85 -12.52
N SER A 253 6.09 -16.19 -11.62
CA SER A 253 5.66 -16.73 -10.32
C SER A 253 6.82 -17.17 -9.44
N LYS A 254 7.98 -16.52 -9.55
CA LYS A 254 9.18 -16.87 -8.80
C LYS A 254 9.52 -15.84 -7.74
N TRP A 255 9.92 -16.33 -6.57
CA TRP A 255 10.45 -15.55 -5.49
C TRP A 255 11.99 -15.54 -5.51
N VAL A 256 12.57 -14.40 -5.17
CA VAL A 256 14.01 -14.24 -5.01
C VAL A 256 14.26 -13.44 -3.73
N SER A 257 15.16 -13.94 -2.87
CA SER A 257 15.64 -13.18 -1.72
C SER A 257 16.91 -12.41 -2.09
N VAL A 258 17.02 -11.20 -1.52
CA VAL A 258 18.16 -10.31 -1.74
C VAL A 258 18.75 -9.84 -0.41
N ALA A 259 18.98 -8.56 -0.20
CA ALA A 259 19.57 -8.00 1.02
C ALA A 259 18.65 -8.16 2.25
N PHE A 260 19.24 -8.17 3.45
CA PHE A 260 18.47 -8.14 4.69
C PHE A 260 18.03 -6.73 5.06
N PHE A 261 16.85 -6.64 5.69
CA PHE A 261 16.31 -5.38 6.19
C PHE A 261 15.80 -5.54 7.63
N ASN A 262 16.32 -4.71 8.53
CA ASN A 262 16.18 -4.90 9.97
C ASN A 262 15.12 -3.98 10.60
N LYS A 263 13.95 -3.80 9.94
CA LYS A 263 12.87 -2.97 10.51
C LYS A 263 11.51 -3.62 10.36
N PHE A 264 10.61 -3.29 11.30
CA PHE A 264 9.19 -3.59 11.24
C PHE A 264 8.35 -2.39 11.68
N ARG A 265 7.05 -2.32 11.33
CA ARG A 265 6.15 -1.18 11.55
C ARG A 265 6.66 0.13 10.92
N HIS A 266 7.52 0.04 9.94
CA HIS A 266 7.94 1.18 9.12
C HIS A 266 6.89 1.44 8.03
N THR A 267 6.96 2.59 7.41
CA THR A 267 6.24 2.91 6.17
C THR A 267 7.21 2.98 5.00
N THR A 268 6.72 2.71 3.79
CA THR A 268 7.51 2.80 2.55
C THR A 268 6.74 3.54 1.48
N TRP A 269 7.49 4.22 0.62
CA TRP A 269 6.99 4.76 -0.63
C TRP A 269 8.06 4.65 -1.70
N ILE A 270 7.64 4.65 -2.95
CA ILE A 270 8.53 4.56 -4.11
C ILE A 270 8.52 5.90 -4.87
N VAL A 271 9.68 6.33 -5.29
CA VAL A 271 9.88 7.48 -6.18
C VAL A 271 10.94 7.08 -7.20
N ASP A 272 10.57 7.09 -8.46
CA ASP A 272 11.43 6.62 -9.56
C ASP A 272 12.00 5.22 -9.26
N ASP A 273 13.32 5.09 -9.29
CA ASP A 273 14.07 3.86 -9.02
C ASP A 273 14.50 3.71 -7.55
N SER A 274 13.79 4.35 -6.63
CA SER A 274 14.16 4.33 -5.21
C SER A 274 12.98 4.07 -4.30
N ILE A 275 13.18 3.19 -3.32
CA ILE A 275 12.26 2.99 -2.21
C ILE A 275 12.78 3.77 -1.01
N TYR A 276 11.91 4.53 -0.40
CA TYR A 276 12.15 5.22 0.85
C TYR A 276 11.41 4.52 1.97
N THR A 277 12.06 4.35 3.11
CA THR A 277 11.42 3.82 4.32
C THR A 277 11.58 4.80 5.47
N HIS A 278 10.57 4.90 6.33
CA HIS A 278 10.60 5.78 7.49
C HIS A 278 9.97 5.10 8.71
N GLY A 279 10.51 5.41 9.87
CA GLY A 279 9.96 4.99 11.15
C GLY A 279 10.17 3.52 11.49
N GLY A 280 9.28 3.00 12.32
CA GLY A 280 9.31 1.61 12.78
C GLY A 280 10.31 1.36 13.89
N PHE A 281 10.61 0.09 14.10
CA PHE A 281 11.53 -0.41 15.11
C PHE A 281 12.57 -1.31 14.45
N GLN A 282 13.77 -1.33 15.01
CA GLN A 282 14.78 -2.32 14.64
C GLN A 282 14.55 -3.63 15.40
N LEU A 283 14.79 -4.77 14.75
CA LEU A 283 14.60 -6.09 15.36
C LEU A 283 15.52 -6.33 16.57
N ASN A 284 16.73 -5.76 16.56
CA ASN A 284 17.69 -5.81 17.64
C ASN A 284 17.51 -4.72 18.71
N ASN A 285 16.65 -3.73 18.44
CA ASN A 285 16.30 -2.67 19.39
C ASN A 285 14.82 -2.31 19.25
N THR A 286 13.96 -3.10 19.85
CA THR A 286 12.50 -2.93 19.82
C THR A 286 11.99 -1.90 20.82
N LEU A 287 12.87 -1.30 21.61
CA LEU A 287 12.49 -0.39 22.69
C LEU A 287 12.21 1.02 22.18
N VAL A 288 12.89 1.46 21.12
CA VAL A 288 12.84 2.85 20.63
C VAL A 288 12.37 2.90 19.20
N ALA A 289 11.31 3.68 18.95
CA ALA A 289 10.85 3.99 17.60
C ALA A 289 11.91 4.81 16.87
N GLN A 290 12.19 4.43 15.63
CA GLN A 290 13.15 5.09 14.77
C GLN A 290 12.49 6.25 14.01
N SER A 291 13.27 7.25 13.65
CA SER A 291 12.80 8.39 12.84
C SER A 291 13.65 8.64 11.58
N ASP A 292 14.61 7.75 11.32
CA ASP A 292 15.47 7.82 10.15
C ASP A 292 14.73 7.47 8.85
N ILE A 293 15.22 8.05 7.77
CA ILE A 293 14.84 7.68 6.41
C ILE A 293 15.94 6.82 5.82
N ILE A 294 15.57 5.65 5.30
CA ILE A 294 16.48 4.79 4.55
C ILE A 294 16.03 4.82 3.10
N LYS A 295 16.96 5.16 2.22
CA LYS A 295 16.78 5.07 0.77
C LYS A 295 17.37 3.75 0.26
N ILE A 296 16.58 2.98 -0.46
CA ILE A 296 17.00 1.73 -1.13
C ILE A 296 16.99 2.00 -2.63
N ASP A 297 18.15 1.92 -3.24
CA ASP A 297 18.33 2.01 -4.69
C ASP A 297 17.91 0.68 -5.32
N LEU A 298 16.86 0.70 -6.12
CA LEU A 298 16.31 -0.49 -6.76
C LEU A 298 17.21 -1.05 -7.86
N ILE A 299 17.88 -0.20 -8.61
CA ILE A 299 18.81 -0.65 -9.66
C ILE A 299 19.95 -1.43 -9.03
N ARG A 300 20.52 -0.91 -7.93
CA ARG A 300 21.56 -1.60 -7.17
C ARG A 300 21.04 -2.90 -6.55
N LEU A 301 19.81 -2.89 -6.01
CA LEU A 301 19.18 -4.07 -5.43
C LEU A 301 19.00 -5.17 -6.48
N PHE A 302 18.48 -4.84 -7.66
CA PHE A 302 18.28 -5.78 -8.75
C PHE A 302 19.60 -6.31 -9.31
N ASN A 303 20.60 -5.46 -9.41
CA ASN A 303 21.95 -5.86 -9.86
C ASN A 303 22.70 -6.75 -8.88
N SER A 304 22.24 -6.87 -7.63
CA SER A 304 22.85 -7.76 -6.63
C SER A 304 22.49 -9.25 -6.82
N ASN A 305 21.59 -9.56 -7.74
CA ASN A 305 21.15 -10.93 -8.05
C ASN A 305 21.04 -11.12 -9.57
N ASP A 306 21.74 -12.09 -10.13
CA ASP A 306 21.82 -12.29 -11.58
C ASP A 306 20.47 -12.56 -12.25
N ILE A 307 19.57 -13.27 -11.57
CA ILE A 307 18.22 -13.55 -12.10
C ILE A 307 17.43 -12.24 -12.24
N LEU A 308 17.42 -11.44 -11.18
CA LEU A 308 16.70 -10.15 -11.18
C LEU A 308 17.31 -9.15 -12.15
N LYS A 309 18.64 -9.09 -12.22
CA LYS A 309 19.37 -8.24 -13.16
C LYS A 309 18.99 -8.53 -14.61
N ASN A 310 18.97 -9.81 -14.99
CA ASN A 310 18.62 -10.21 -16.36
C ASN A 310 17.16 -9.84 -16.66
N LYS A 311 16.23 -10.16 -15.76
CA LYS A 311 14.81 -9.83 -15.92
C LYS A 311 14.55 -8.32 -15.99
N TYR A 312 15.24 -7.54 -15.17
CA TYR A 312 15.13 -6.08 -15.20
C TYR A 312 15.63 -5.51 -16.53
N ASN A 313 16.74 -6.03 -17.06
CA ASN A 313 17.26 -5.61 -18.35
C ASN A 313 16.31 -5.95 -19.50
N GLU A 314 15.69 -7.14 -19.48
CA GLU A 314 14.65 -7.54 -20.44
C GLU A 314 13.44 -6.61 -20.38
N LEU A 315 12.94 -6.32 -19.16
CA LEU A 315 11.85 -5.40 -18.95
C LEU A 315 12.18 -4.00 -19.46
N LYS A 316 13.35 -3.48 -19.15
CA LYS A 316 13.80 -2.16 -19.60
C LYS A 316 13.82 -2.06 -21.13
N LYS A 317 14.34 -3.09 -21.78
CA LYS A 317 14.33 -3.17 -23.26
C LYS A 317 12.91 -3.13 -23.82
N SER A 318 11.98 -3.89 -23.24
CA SER A 318 10.57 -3.91 -23.66
C SER A 318 9.89 -2.54 -23.47
N LEU A 319 10.17 -1.85 -22.36
CA LEU A 319 9.65 -0.50 -22.10
C LEU A 319 10.18 0.54 -23.09
N ASP A 320 11.46 0.47 -23.42
CA ASP A 320 12.09 1.36 -24.41
C ASP A 320 11.50 1.14 -25.81
N GLU A 321 11.24 -0.12 -26.19
CA GLU A 321 10.57 -0.46 -27.45
C GLU A 321 9.12 0.04 -27.49
N GLU A 322 8.37 -0.10 -26.40
CA GLU A 322 7.00 0.41 -26.28
C GLU A 322 6.96 1.93 -26.38
N LYS A 323 7.88 2.62 -25.72
CA LYS A 323 8.01 4.08 -25.78
C LYS A 323 8.26 4.54 -27.22
N LYS A 324 9.19 3.92 -27.93
CA LYS A 324 9.48 4.22 -29.33
C LYS A 324 8.27 4.01 -30.23
N ARG A 325 7.48 2.93 -30.02
CA ARG A 325 6.24 2.69 -30.78
C ARG A 325 5.21 3.79 -30.55
N LYS A 326 5.01 4.22 -29.30
CA LYS A 326 4.08 5.29 -28.96
C LYS A 326 4.49 6.62 -29.61
N GLU A 327 5.77 6.95 -29.59
CA GLU A 327 6.33 8.14 -30.25
C GLU A 327 6.13 8.09 -31.78
N MET A 328 6.38 6.95 -32.42
CA MET A 328 6.11 6.77 -33.85
C MET A 328 4.64 6.95 -34.19
N LEU A 329 3.72 6.34 -33.42
CA LEU A 329 2.28 6.47 -33.65
C LEU A 329 1.79 7.92 -33.47
N SER A 330 2.30 8.64 -32.46
CA SER A 330 1.95 10.05 -32.22
C SER A 330 2.43 10.96 -33.38
N ASN A 331 3.59 10.64 -33.96
CA ASN A 331 4.11 11.39 -35.11
C ASN A 331 3.32 11.11 -36.39
N VAL A 332 2.85 9.87 -36.61
CA VAL A 332 1.97 9.53 -37.74
C VAL A 332 0.64 10.25 -37.65
N GLN A 333 0.03 10.35 -36.48
CA GLN A 333 -1.24 11.09 -36.28
C GLN A 333 -1.10 12.60 -36.49
N LYS A 334 0.07 13.18 -36.27
CA LYS A 334 0.33 14.61 -36.55
C LYS A 334 0.52 14.92 -38.02
N ILE A 335 0.80 13.91 -38.85
CA ILE A 335 1.05 14.07 -40.30
C ILE A 335 -0.22 13.90 -41.13
N SER A 336 -1.27 13.27 -40.58
CA SER A 336 -2.57 13.14 -41.27
C SER A 336 -3.40 14.38 -41.07
N PRO A 337 -3.70 15.19 -42.12
CA PRO A 337 -4.59 16.32 -41.98
C PRO A 337 -6.01 15.84 -41.63
N PRO A 338 -6.80 16.65 -40.92
CA PRO A 338 -8.18 16.28 -40.61
C PRO A 338 -8.95 16.14 -41.94
N ILE A 339 -9.59 14.98 -42.11
CA ILE A 339 -10.54 14.77 -43.21
C ILE A 339 -11.67 15.75 -42.98
N SER A 340 -11.78 16.78 -43.83
CA SER A 340 -12.91 17.67 -43.84
C SER A 340 -14.17 16.88 -44.19
N PRO A 341 -15.28 17.04 -43.47
CA PRO A 341 -16.55 16.48 -43.92
C PRO A 341 -16.95 17.26 -45.19
N GLU A 342 -16.88 16.62 -46.35
CA GLU A 342 -17.56 17.11 -47.54
C GLU A 342 -19.07 16.99 -47.32
N GLU A 343 -19.73 18.09 -47.53
CA GLU A 343 -21.16 18.25 -47.61
C GLU A 343 -21.78 17.30 -48.66
N SER A 344 -22.75 16.54 -48.26
CA SER A 344 -23.84 16.06 -49.12
C SER A 344 -25.10 15.84 -48.31
#